data_277b17a769134e9e750edb1a62ecffdf
#
_entry.id   277b17a769134e9e750edb1a62ecffdf
#
_cell.length_a   1.000
_cell.length_b   1.000
_cell.length_c   1.000
_cell.angle_alpha   90.00
_cell.angle_beta   90.00
_cell.angle_gamma   90.00
#
_symmetry.space_group_name_H-M   'P 1'
#
loop_
_entity.id
_entity.type
_entity.pdbx_description
1 polymer ?
#
loop_
_entity_poly.entity_id
_entity_poly.type
_entity_poly.pdbx_seq_one_letter_code
_entity_poly.pdbx_strand_id
1 'polypeptide(L)'
;MAIYNLQVNTKKHRFDVDSDTPLLWVIRDEIGYKGTKFGCGMGLCGACTVLLNGQPIRSCSTPIATLKTTDKIVTIEGLSADVTHPVQQAWIEAQVPQCGYCQSGQVLAASALLASNPNPTDADIDMALAGNICRCGTYQKMREAIHSAAKHLSTKKA
;
A
#
# COMPACT_ATOMS: atom_id res chain seq x y z
N MET A 1 22.67 -6.61 -15.77
CA MET A 1 21.81 -5.46 -15.45
C MET A 1 21.08 -5.01 -16.71
N ALA A 2 19.85 -4.54 -16.59
CA ALA A 2 19.04 -4.07 -17.71
C ALA A 2 18.29 -2.78 -17.31
N ILE A 3 18.01 -1.94 -18.32
CA ILE A 3 17.33 -0.66 -18.07
C ILE A 3 15.82 -0.88 -18.02
N TYR A 4 15.23 -0.49 -16.91
CA TYR A 4 13.78 -0.50 -16.69
C TYR A 4 13.25 0.92 -16.53
N ASN A 5 12.04 1.16 -17.06
CA ASN A 5 11.33 2.42 -16.92
C ASN A 5 9.97 2.13 -16.29
N LEU A 6 9.69 2.72 -15.14
CA LEU A 6 8.42 2.55 -14.42
C LEU A 6 7.85 3.90 -14.00
N GLN A 7 6.53 3.95 -13.90
CA GLN A 7 5.86 5.05 -13.25
C GLN A 7 5.59 4.68 -11.79
N VAL A 8 6.28 5.37 -10.87
CA VAL A 8 6.04 5.23 -9.43
C VAL A 8 5.48 6.55 -8.90
N ASN A 9 4.28 6.47 -8.33
CA ASN A 9 3.46 7.62 -7.99
C ASN A 9 3.19 8.47 -9.23
N THR A 10 3.52 9.75 -9.21
CA THR A 10 3.33 10.66 -10.36
C THR A 10 4.56 10.79 -11.26
N LYS A 11 5.68 10.14 -10.91
CA LYS A 11 6.97 10.32 -11.58
C LYS A 11 7.37 9.08 -12.36
N LYS A 12 8.01 9.30 -13.51
CA LYS A 12 8.68 8.25 -14.27
C LYS A 12 10.13 8.13 -13.78
N HIS A 13 10.56 6.91 -13.53
CA HIS A 13 11.90 6.59 -13.07
C HIS A 13 12.57 5.61 -14.04
N ARG A 14 13.88 5.71 -14.16
CA ARG A 14 14.73 4.83 -14.97
C ARG A 14 15.78 4.22 -14.05
N PHE A 15 15.94 2.90 -14.11
CA PHE A 15 16.86 2.12 -13.29
C PHE A 15 17.68 1.19 -14.17
N ASP A 16 18.91 0.92 -13.75
CA ASP A 16 19.76 -0.13 -14.31
C ASP A 16 20.01 -1.18 -13.21
N VAL A 17 19.18 -2.22 -13.23
CA VAL A 17 19.16 -3.26 -12.18
C VAL A 17 19.02 -4.65 -12.82
N ASP A 18 19.28 -5.69 -12.03
CA ASP A 18 19.08 -7.06 -12.48
C ASP A 18 17.56 -7.38 -12.60
N SER A 19 17.22 -8.24 -13.55
CA SER A 19 15.84 -8.57 -13.92
C SER A 19 15.01 -9.17 -12.79
N ASP A 20 15.64 -9.85 -11.86
CA ASP A 20 15.05 -10.49 -10.70
C ASP A 20 15.03 -9.59 -9.46
N THR A 21 15.57 -8.36 -9.55
CA THR A 21 15.50 -7.39 -8.44
C THR A 21 14.06 -7.18 -8.00
N PRO A 22 13.72 -7.43 -6.73
CA PRO A 22 12.38 -7.16 -6.22
C PRO A 22 12.02 -5.67 -6.29
N LEU A 23 10.80 -5.36 -6.71
CA LEU A 23 10.28 -3.99 -6.77
C LEU A 23 10.48 -3.22 -5.45
N LEU A 24 10.42 -3.91 -4.31
CA LEU A 24 10.66 -3.31 -2.99
C LEU A 24 12.00 -2.56 -2.92
N TRP A 25 13.07 -3.19 -3.41
CA TRP A 25 14.41 -2.59 -3.34
C TRP A 25 14.56 -1.45 -4.33
N VAL A 26 13.95 -1.56 -5.51
CA VAL A 26 13.88 -0.43 -6.46
C VAL A 26 13.19 0.78 -5.83
N ILE A 27 12.05 0.57 -5.16
CA ILE A 27 11.33 1.64 -4.46
C ILE A 27 12.18 2.26 -3.34
N ARG A 28 12.87 1.43 -2.54
CA ARG A 28 13.56 1.89 -1.35
C ARG A 28 14.96 2.43 -1.62
N ASP A 29 15.71 1.79 -2.52
CA ASP A 29 17.14 2.04 -2.67
C ASP A 29 17.44 2.87 -3.91
N GLU A 30 16.74 2.63 -5.04
CA GLU A 30 16.92 3.41 -6.26
C GLU A 30 16.12 4.73 -6.23
N ILE A 31 14.85 4.69 -5.76
CA ILE A 31 13.99 5.89 -5.71
C ILE A 31 14.13 6.62 -4.37
N GLY A 32 14.41 5.90 -3.30
CA GLY A 32 14.56 6.47 -1.95
C GLY A 32 13.25 6.58 -1.16
N TYR A 33 12.13 5.96 -1.61
CA TYR A 33 10.88 5.95 -0.85
C TYR A 33 10.93 4.91 0.26
N LYS A 34 11.03 5.35 1.51
CA LYS A 34 11.23 4.49 2.68
C LYS A 34 9.95 4.07 3.41
N GLY A 35 8.79 4.58 3.00
CA GLY A 35 7.48 4.22 3.58
C GLY A 35 7.10 2.76 3.35
N THR A 36 7.40 2.19 2.18
CA THR A 36 7.25 0.76 1.92
C THR A 36 8.29 -0.03 2.71
N LYS A 37 7.87 -1.05 3.48
CA LYS A 37 8.74 -1.74 4.46
C LYS A 37 9.08 -3.17 4.04
N PHE A 38 10.29 -3.61 4.37
CA PHE A 38 10.68 -5.02 4.30
C PHE A 38 10.22 -5.76 5.56
N GLY A 39 9.73 -6.97 5.42
CA GLY A 39 9.39 -7.86 6.54
C GLY A 39 9.81 -9.29 6.23
N CYS A 40 8.95 -10.12 5.65
CA CYS A 40 9.22 -11.54 5.41
C CYS A 40 10.07 -11.84 4.16
N GLY A 41 10.07 -10.96 3.15
CA GLY A 41 10.77 -11.19 1.86
C GLY A 41 10.11 -12.23 0.95
N MET A 42 8.97 -12.82 1.34
CA MET A 42 8.31 -13.93 0.63
C MET A 42 6.81 -13.68 0.39
N GLY A 43 6.36 -12.42 0.43
CA GLY A 43 4.99 -12.05 0.08
C GLY A 43 3.92 -12.31 1.15
N LEU A 44 4.26 -12.75 2.36
CA LEU A 44 3.30 -13.20 3.38
C LEU A 44 2.82 -12.11 4.33
N CYS A 45 3.71 -11.21 4.79
CA CYS A 45 3.40 -10.30 5.90
C CYS A 45 2.72 -8.99 5.51
N GLY A 46 2.76 -8.61 4.24
CA GLY A 46 2.12 -7.39 3.73
C GLY A 46 2.78 -6.06 4.05
N ALA A 47 3.90 -6.02 4.80
CA ALA A 47 4.61 -4.77 5.10
C ALA A 47 5.11 -4.03 3.85
N CYS A 48 5.35 -4.78 2.77
CA CYS A 48 5.81 -4.27 1.47
C CYS A 48 4.68 -3.98 0.48
N THR A 49 3.43 -3.95 0.90
CA THR A 49 2.29 -3.70 0.00
C THR A 49 2.43 -2.36 -0.69
N VAL A 50 2.26 -2.38 -2.01
CA VAL A 50 2.08 -1.22 -2.88
C VAL A 50 0.87 -1.48 -3.78
N LEU A 51 0.35 -0.45 -4.46
CA LEU A 51 -0.70 -0.64 -5.45
C LEU A 51 -0.08 -0.70 -6.84
N LEU A 52 -0.37 -1.77 -7.58
CA LEU A 52 -0.07 -1.90 -9.00
C LEU A 52 -1.39 -1.77 -9.77
N ASN A 53 -1.52 -0.71 -10.56
CA ASN A 53 -2.76 -0.41 -11.29
C ASN A 53 -4.01 -0.42 -10.39
N GLY A 54 -3.87 0.06 -9.14
CA GLY A 54 -4.94 0.10 -8.15
C GLY A 54 -5.11 -1.18 -7.32
N GLN A 55 -4.42 -2.27 -7.64
CA GLN A 55 -4.51 -3.54 -6.91
C GLN A 55 -3.34 -3.72 -5.94
N PRO A 56 -3.58 -4.20 -4.70
CA PRO A 56 -2.50 -4.41 -3.73
C PRO A 56 -1.64 -5.61 -4.14
N ILE A 57 -0.33 -5.39 -4.21
CA ILE A 57 0.67 -6.43 -4.49
C ILE A 57 1.76 -6.45 -3.41
N ARG A 58 2.53 -7.53 -3.36
CA ARG A 58 3.68 -7.70 -2.47
C ARG A 58 4.97 -7.37 -3.21
N SER A 59 5.48 -6.16 -3.05
CA SER A 59 6.66 -5.69 -3.79
C SER A 59 7.95 -6.47 -3.50
N CYS A 60 8.05 -7.16 -2.35
CA CYS A 60 9.22 -7.98 -2.01
C CYS A 60 9.31 -9.29 -2.81
N SER A 61 8.21 -9.73 -3.41
CA SER A 61 8.14 -10.95 -4.24
C SER A 61 7.74 -10.67 -5.70
N THR A 62 7.82 -9.40 -6.12
CA THR A 62 7.52 -8.97 -7.49
C THR A 62 8.82 -8.56 -8.18
N PRO A 63 9.41 -9.40 -9.06
CA PRO A 63 10.59 -9.04 -9.82
C PRO A 63 10.32 -7.88 -10.79
N ILE A 64 11.31 -6.99 -10.97
CA ILE A 64 11.16 -5.81 -11.83
C ILE A 64 10.83 -6.18 -13.27
N ALA A 65 11.36 -7.31 -13.77
CA ALA A 65 11.13 -7.79 -15.14
C ALA A 65 9.67 -8.20 -15.41
N THR A 66 8.85 -8.43 -14.39
CA THR A 66 7.44 -8.79 -14.55
C THR A 66 6.55 -7.58 -14.80
N LEU A 67 7.08 -6.37 -14.60
CA LEU A 67 6.35 -5.11 -14.71
C LEU A 67 6.49 -4.52 -16.11
N LYS A 68 5.43 -3.85 -16.56
CA LYS A 68 5.36 -3.17 -17.85
C LYS A 68 5.64 -1.67 -17.69
N THR A 69 6.15 -1.03 -18.71
CA THR A 69 6.36 0.43 -18.74
C THR A 69 5.08 1.24 -18.60
N THR A 70 3.92 0.62 -18.85
CA THR A 70 2.58 1.21 -18.71
C THR A 70 2.00 1.05 -17.31
N ASP A 71 2.62 0.23 -16.45
CA ASP A 71 2.13 -0.02 -15.11
C ASP A 71 2.31 1.21 -14.23
N LYS A 72 1.31 1.45 -13.39
CA LYS A 72 1.28 2.54 -12.41
C LYS A 72 1.42 1.96 -11.01
N ILE A 73 2.50 2.32 -10.35
CA ILE A 73 2.79 1.90 -8.98
C ILE A 73 2.49 3.07 -8.06
N VAL A 74 1.70 2.80 -7.00
CA VAL A 74 1.44 3.79 -5.94
C VAL A 74 1.98 3.25 -4.62
N THR A 75 2.87 4.01 -4.01
CA THR A 75 3.39 3.78 -2.66
C THR A 75 2.64 4.66 -1.65
N ILE A 76 2.92 4.49 -0.37
CA ILE A 76 2.27 5.31 0.67
C ILE A 76 2.57 6.81 0.49
N GLU A 77 3.75 7.16 -0.02
CA GLU A 77 4.14 8.55 -0.33
C GLU A 77 3.32 9.16 -1.48
N GLY A 78 2.77 8.32 -2.35
CA GLY A 78 1.99 8.76 -3.50
C GLY A 78 0.47 8.63 -3.33
N LEU A 79 0.00 8.09 -2.20
CA LEU A 79 -1.44 7.95 -1.95
C LEU A 79 -2.12 9.31 -1.81
N SER A 80 -1.47 10.24 -1.11
CA SER A 80 -1.88 11.64 -0.97
C SER A 80 -0.67 12.47 -0.55
N ALA A 81 -0.37 13.53 -1.29
CA ALA A 81 0.80 14.37 -1.03
C ALA A 81 0.73 15.14 0.31
N ASP A 82 -0.48 15.43 0.76
CA ASP A 82 -0.80 16.20 1.95
C ASP A 82 -1.49 15.38 3.05
N VAL A 83 -1.48 14.05 2.91
CA VAL A 83 -2.11 13.10 3.85
C VAL A 83 -3.63 13.29 3.99
N THR A 84 -4.29 13.91 3.01
CA THR A 84 -5.75 14.14 3.03
C THR A 84 -6.59 12.97 2.54
N HIS A 85 -5.97 11.85 2.14
CA HIS A 85 -6.73 10.68 1.72
C HIS A 85 -7.62 10.16 2.87
N PRO A 86 -8.91 9.87 2.65
CA PRO A 86 -9.86 9.51 3.71
C PRO A 86 -9.38 8.38 4.62
N VAL A 87 -8.71 7.37 4.08
CA VAL A 87 -8.13 6.28 4.87
C VAL A 87 -7.02 6.79 5.79
N GLN A 88 -6.14 7.68 5.31
CA GLN A 88 -5.07 8.25 6.13
C GLN A 88 -5.65 9.11 7.27
N GLN A 89 -6.65 9.93 6.98
CA GLN A 89 -7.33 10.73 8.01
C GLN A 89 -8.00 9.85 9.06
N ALA A 90 -8.75 8.84 8.66
CA ALA A 90 -9.38 7.90 9.58
C ALA A 90 -8.36 7.14 10.43
N TRP A 91 -7.18 6.80 9.88
CA TRP A 91 -6.08 6.19 10.64
C TRP A 91 -5.54 7.10 11.74
N ILE A 92 -5.42 8.40 11.44
CA ILE A 92 -4.98 9.41 12.41
C ILE A 92 -6.04 9.61 13.49
N GLU A 93 -7.30 9.80 13.11
CA GLU A 93 -8.42 10.02 14.02
C GLU A 93 -8.62 8.84 15.00
N ALA A 94 -8.56 7.62 14.49
CA ALA A 94 -8.67 6.40 15.30
C ALA A 94 -7.39 6.06 16.08
N GLN A 95 -6.31 6.79 15.85
CA GLN A 95 -4.99 6.52 16.46
C GLN A 95 -4.58 5.04 16.29
N VAL A 96 -4.68 4.52 15.07
CA VAL A 96 -4.45 3.10 14.76
C VAL A 96 -3.01 2.66 15.07
N PRO A 97 -1.94 3.40 14.68
CA PRO A 97 -0.58 2.92 14.82
C PRO A 97 -0.12 2.75 16.27
N GLN A 98 0.67 1.70 16.51
CA GLN A 98 1.57 1.58 17.67
C GLN A 98 3.01 1.74 17.19
N CYS A 99 3.71 0.65 16.80
CA CYS A 99 5.06 0.78 16.26
C CYS A 99 5.12 1.44 14.87
N GLY A 100 4.03 1.42 14.13
CA GLY A 100 3.90 2.05 12.80
C GLY A 100 4.47 1.23 11.64
N TYR A 101 5.19 0.14 11.87
CA TYR A 101 5.95 -0.55 10.83
C TYR A 101 5.08 -1.14 9.71
N CYS A 102 3.94 -1.75 10.02
CA CYS A 102 3.02 -2.36 9.05
C CYS A 102 2.06 -1.37 8.40
N GLN A 103 1.99 -0.13 8.89
CA GLN A 103 0.86 0.76 8.60
C GLN A 103 0.81 1.23 7.15
N SER A 104 1.93 1.46 6.49
CA SER A 104 1.93 1.81 5.07
C SER A 104 1.25 0.74 4.21
N GLY A 105 1.55 -0.52 4.45
CA GLY A 105 0.91 -1.65 3.77
C GLY A 105 -0.58 -1.79 4.12
N GLN A 106 -0.95 -1.59 5.38
CA GLN A 106 -2.34 -1.66 5.85
C GLN A 106 -3.20 -0.55 5.20
N VAL A 107 -2.71 0.68 5.19
CA VAL A 107 -3.40 1.84 4.58
C VAL A 107 -3.62 1.63 3.09
N LEU A 108 -2.61 1.14 2.35
CA LEU A 108 -2.75 0.87 0.91
C LEU A 108 -3.73 -0.27 0.63
N ALA A 109 -3.70 -1.35 1.42
CA ALA A 109 -4.66 -2.44 1.28
C ALA A 109 -6.10 -1.97 1.57
N ALA A 110 -6.29 -1.17 2.63
CA ALA A 110 -7.58 -0.58 2.96
C ALA A 110 -8.08 0.40 1.88
N SER A 111 -7.18 1.18 1.29
CA SER A 111 -7.52 2.10 0.19
C SER A 111 -7.99 1.35 -1.05
N ALA A 112 -7.35 0.23 -1.40
CA ALA A 112 -7.77 -0.62 -2.51
C ALA A 112 -9.13 -1.29 -2.24
N LEU A 113 -9.37 -1.75 -1.01
CA LEU A 113 -10.67 -2.29 -0.60
C LEU A 113 -11.76 -1.25 -0.81
N LEU A 114 -11.61 -0.04 -0.26
CA LEU A 114 -12.64 1.01 -0.34
C LEU A 114 -12.86 1.54 -1.75
N ALA A 115 -11.86 1.44 -2.63
CA ALA A 115 -12.01 1.75 -4.06
C ALA A 115 -12.92 0.75 -4.79
N SER A 116 -12.87 -0.52 -4.40
CA SER A 116 -13.68 -1.60 -5.00
C SER A 116 -15.00 -1.85 -4.26
N ASN A 117 -15.02 -1.71 -2.95
CA ASN A 117 -16.19 -1.88 -2.08
C ASN A 117 -16.32 -0.69 -1.12
N PRO A 118 -17.15 0.32 -1.45
CA PRO A 118 -17.30 1.54 -0.64
C PRO A 118 -17.98 1.32 0.73
N ASN A 119 -18.67 0.20 0.92
CA ASN A 119 -19.38 -0.14 2.17
C ASN A 119 -19.02 -1.56 2.62
N PRO A 120 -17.75 -1.82 3.01
CA PRO A 120 -17.32 -3.15 3.37
C PRO A 120 -17.93 -3.61 4.68
N THR A 121 -18.24 -4.91 4.77
CA THR A 121 -18.53 -5.59 6.04
C THR A 121 -17.23 -5.89 6.78
N ASP A 122 -17.32 -6.28 8.07
CA ASP A 122 -16.16 -6.74 8.84
C ASP A 122 -15.47 -7.94 8.15
N ALA A 123 -16.25 -8.85 7.56
CA ALA A 123 -15.71 -9.99 6.83
C ALA A 123 -14.92 -9.55 5.57
N ASP A 124 -15.40 -8.55 4.85
CA ASP A 124 -14.69 -7.99 3.69
C ASP A 124 -13.36 -7.35 4.11
N ILE A 125 -13.38 -6.64 5.24
CA ILE A 125 -12.19 -6.00 5.82
C ILE A 125 -11.17 -7.07 6.24
N ASP A 126 -11.62 -8.09 6.97
CA ASP A 126 -10.76 -9.18 7.43
C ASP A 126 -10.12 -9.92 6.25
N MET A 127 -10.90 -10.18 5.20
CA MET A 127 -10.39 -10.83 3.98
C MET A 127 -9.36 -9.96 3.26
N ALA A 128 -9.64 -8.68 3.09
CA ALA A 128 -8.75 -7.74 2.39
C ALA A 128 -7.42 -7.53 3.14
N LEU A 129 -7.46 -7.57 4.47
CA LEU A 129 -6.28 -7.37 5.32
C LEU A 129 -5.63 -8.67 5.82
N ALA A 130 -6.15 -9.85 5.48
CA ALA A 130 -5.67 -11.14 5.96
C ALA A 130 -4.16 -11.38 5.73
N GLY A 131 -3.62 -10.87 4.62
CA GLY A 131 -2.19 -10.92 4.31
C GLY A 131 -1.37 -9.73 4.83
N ASN A 132 -1.91 -8.91 5.72
CA ASN A 132 -1.24 -7.74 6.28
C ASN A 132 -1.11 -7.91 7.80
N ILE A 133 0.05 -8.40 8.26
CA ILE A 133 0.28 -8.78 9.66
C ILE A 133 0.67 -7.55 10.50
N CYS A 134 0.02 -7.39 11.65
CA CYS A 134 0.37 -6.41 12.67
C CYS A 134 0.79 -7.10 13.96
N ARG A 135 2.07 -7.00 14.34
CA ARG A 135 2.58 -7.62 15.58
C ARG A 135 2.03 -6.94 16.84
N CYS A 136 1.65 -5.65 16.74
CA CYS A 136 1.03 -4.90 17.84
C CYS A 136 -0.46 -5.22 18.02
N GLY A 137 -1.10 -5.94 17.08
CA GLY A 137 -2.49 -6.38 17.19
C GLY A 137 -3.53 -5.28 17.02
N THR A 138 -3.26 -4.23 16.23
CA THR A 138 -4.15 -3.07 16.08
C THR A 138 -5.35 -3.30 15.15
N TYR A 139 -5.71 -4.55 14.87
CA TYR A 139 -6.73 -4.93 13.88
C TYR A 139 -8.12 -4.33 14.15
N GLN A 140 -8.54 -4.27 15.41
CA GLN A 140 -9.84 -3.68 15.75
C GLN A 140 -9.90 -2.19 15.40
N LYS A 141 -8.87 -1.43 15.76
CA LYS A 141 -8.77 -0.02 15.40
C LYS A 141 -8.69 0.19 13.88
N MET A 142 -8.03 -0.73 13.14
CA MET A 142 -8.03 -0.70 11.67
C MET A 142 -9.45 -0.86 11.11
N ARG A 143 -10.22 -1.78 11.65
CA ARG A 143 -11.62 -2.01 11.25
C ARG A 143 -12.47 -0.76 11.46
N GLU A 144 -12.39 -0.16 12.66
CA GLU A 144 -13.05 1.10 12.99
C GLU A 144 -12.66 2.23 12.04
N ALA A 145 -11.36 2.37 11.74
CA ALA A 145 -10.86 3.38 10.83
C ALA A 145 -11.35 3.16 9.40
N ILE A 146 -11.44 1.92 8.92
CA ILE A 146 -11.95 1.62 7.57
C ILE A 146 -13.44 1.97 7.46
N HIS A 147 -14.24 1.63 8.47
CA HIS A 147 -15.65 2.04 8.49
C HIS A 147 -15.82 3.56 8.55
N SER A 148 -14.98 4.26 9.31
CA SER A 148 -14.98 5.73 9.32
C SER A 148 -14.62 6.31 7.96
N ALA A 149 -13.55 5.81 7.33
CA ALA A 149 -13.14 6.23 5.99
C ALA A 149 -14.23 6.00 4.93
N ALA A 150 -14.95 4.87 5.01
CA ALA A 150 -16.07 4.55 4.13
C ALA A 150 -17.20 5.60 4.23
N LYS A 151 -17.53 6.03 5.46
CA LYS A 151 -18.52 7.10 5.70
C LYS A 151 -18.06 8.44 5.09
N HIS A 152 -16.78 8.81 5.27
CA HIS A 152 -16.24 10.04 4.70
C HIS A 152 -16.24 10.04 3.17
N LEU A 153 -16.03 8.87 2.53
CA LEU A 153 -16.08 8.73 1.08
C LEU A 153 -17.51 8.85 0.54
N SER A 154 -18.52 8.36 1.27
CA SER A 154 -19.93 8.44 0.88
C SER A 154 -20.46 9.87 0.97
N THR A 155 -20.06 10.64 1.98
CA THR A 155 -20.49 12.04 2.16
C THR A 155 -19.88 13.01 1.14
N LYS A 156 -18.71 12.69 0.57
CA LYS A 156 -18.08 13.51 -0.48
C LYS A 156 -18.68 13.30 -1.87
N LYS A 157 -19.48 12.25 -2.09
CA LYS A 157 -20.13 11.93 -3.36
C LYS A 157 -21.59 12.46 -3.45
N ALA A 158 -22.15 12.93 -2.34
CA ALA A 158 -23.46 13.58 -2.29
C ALA A 158 -23.31 15.11 -2.38
#